data_57298fcd525f612c02773f3b2dcb16d9
#
_entry.id   57298fcd525f612c02773f3b2dcb16d9
#
_cell.length_a   1.000
_cell.length_b   1.000
_cell.length_c   1.000
_cell.angle_alpha   90.00
_cell.angle_beta   90.00
_cell.angle_gamma   90.00
#
_symmetry.space_group_name_H-M   'P 1'
#
loop_
_entity.id
_entity.type
_entity.pdbx_description
1 polymer ?
#
loop_
_entity_poly.entity_id
_entity_poly.type
_entity_poly.pdbx_seq_one_letter_code
_entity_poly.pdbx_strand_id
1 'polypeptide(L)'
;EVAGVPGLTAKALDGLKSSATIGKFSPLATENVGPQVGKELRQRGFLAVIGALLGMLVYIWIRFELRFAIGATMASLHDVLITLALYAFMGYEFNLTTIAAFLTLIGYSVNDTVVTFDRVRENMKKHRGRNLLKVLNDSLNQMLSRTLLTGGTTIFASLMLYLFGGDVIKGFAFIMLVGIIVGTYSSIYIASPFAL
;
A
#
# COMPACT_ATOMS: atom_id res chain seq x y z
N GLU A 1 18.49 29.17 17.92
CA GLU A 1 19.35 29.57 19.07
C GLU A 1 20.80 29.10 18.83
N VAL A 2 21.63 29.97 18.24
CA VAL A 2 23.04 29.65 17.90
C VAL A 2 23.96 30.03 19.07
N ALA A 3 23.39 30.58 20.17
CA ALA A 3 24.16 31.11 21.32
C ALA A 3 24.77 30.03 22.25
N GLY A 4 24.52 28.74 22.02
CA GLY A 4 24.99 27.66 22.88
C GLY A 4 26.08 26.75 22.28
N VAL A 5 26.68 27.10 21.14
CA VAL A 5 27.72 26.25 20.53
C VAL A 5 29.06 26.55 21.12
N PRO A 6 29.74 25.60 21.83
CA PRO A 6 31.05 25.82 22.42
C PRO A 6 32.07 26.09 21.31
N GLY A 7 32.77 27.26 21.42
CA GLY A 7 33.86 27.63 20.49
C GLY A 7 33.53 28.80 19.54
N LEU A 8 32.33 29.35 19.55
CA LEU A 8 32.00 30.55 18.79
C LEU A 8 32.32 31.83 19.57
N THR A 9 33.26 32.61 19.07
CA THR A 9 33.59 33.94 19.64
C THR A 9 32.48 34.94 19.28
N ALA A 10 32.23 35.94 20.18
CA ALA A 10 31.19 36.97 19.98
C ALA A 10 31.34 37.70 18.62
N LYS A 11 32.56 37.88 18.13
CA LYS A 11 32.88 38.49 16.85
C LYS A 11 32.44 37.61 15.63
N ALA A 12 32.49 36.29 15.77
CA ALA A 12 32.03 35.35 14.77
C ALA A 12 30.49 35.27 14.72
N LEU A 13 29.85 35.41 15.89
CA LEU A 13 28.38 35.51 16.02
C LEU A 13 27.80 36.75 15.33
N ASP A 14 28.44 37.89 15.49
CA ASP A 14 28.03 39.15 14.85
C ASP A 14 28.30 39.13 13.35
N GLY A 15 29.41 38.53 12.90
CA GLY A 15 29.69 38.30 11.51
C GLY A 15 28.66 37.36 10.81
N LEU A 16 28.24 36.31 11.52
CA LEU A 16 27.18 35.39 11.04
C LEU A 16 25.82 36.09 11.00
N LYS A 17 25.47 36.90 11.99
CA LYS A 17 24.21 37.66 12.00
C LYS A 17 24.12 38.71 10.91
N SER A 18 25.24 39.31 10.51
CA SER A 18 25.30 40.31 9.45
C SER A 18 25.34 39.72 8.05
N SER A 19 25.85 38.50 7.90
CA SER A 19 26.04 37.82 6.61
C SER A 19 24.96 36.78 6.30
N ALA A 20 24.27 36.22 7.31
CA ALA A 20 23.22 35.23 7.14
C ALA A 20 21.86 35.92 6.99
N THR A 21 21.50 36.25 5.79
CA THR A 21 20.09 36.43 5.45
C THR A 21 19.42 35.07 5.40
N ILE A 22 18.61 34.75 6.42
CA ILE A 22 17.73 33.59 6.37
C ILE A 22 16.74 33.85 5.24
N GLY A 23 17.01 33.32 4.05
CA GLY A 23 16.04 33.22 2.98
C GLY A 23 14.79 32.52 3.51
N LYS A 24 13.66 32.67 2.86
CA LYS A 24 12.42 31.94 3.19
C LYS A 24 12.61 30.43 3.03
N PHE A 25 13.28 29.83 4.01
CA PHE A 25 13.48 28.39 4.13
C PHE A 25 12.58 27.90 5.25
N SER A 26 11.52 27.20 4.92
CA SER A 26 10.68 26.50 5.87
C SER A 26 10.86 25.01 5.61
N PRO A 27 11.67 24.27 6.41
CA PRO A 27 11.68 22.81 6.30
C PRO A 27 10.31 22.28 6.73
N LEU A 28 9.57 21.69 5.80
CA LEU A 28 8.26 21.09 6.05
C LEU A 28 8.37 19.79 6.87
N ALA A 29 9.43 19.04 6.70
CA ALA A 29 9.84 17.92 7.55
C ALA A 29 11.29 17.54 7.22
N THR A 30 12.09 17.21 8.24
CA THR A 30 13.41 16.61 8.05
C THR A 30 13.46 15.33 8.88
N GLU A 31 13.25 14.19 8.23
CA GLU A 31 13.45 12.88 8.84
C GLU A 31 14.86 12.38 8.52
N ASN A 32 15.83 12.69 9.37
CA ASN A 32 17.17 12.12 9.29
C ASN A 32 17.24 10.85 10.12
N VAL A 33 17.05 9.70 9.47
CA VAL A 33 17.19 8.37 10.10
C VAL A 33 18.61 7.88 9.86
N GLY A 34 19.38 7.68 10.93
CA GLY A 34 20.72 7.08 10.82
C GLY A 34 20.67 5.68 10.19
N PRO A 35 21.77 5.19 9.58
CA PRO A 35 21.81 3.91 8.86
C PRO A 35 21.32 2.71 9.68
N GLN A 36 21.54 2.72 10.99
CA GLN A 36 21.12 1.66 11.91
C GLN A 36 19.59 1.64 12.07
N VAL A 37 18.97 2.82 12.26
CA VAL A 37 17.52 2.95 12.38
C VAL A 37 16.83 2.62 11.05
N GLY A 38 17.40 3.02 9.93
CA GLY A 38 16.88 2.67 8.60
C GLY A 38 16.92 1.16 8.33
N LYS A 39 17.96 0.45 8.83
CA LYS A 39 18.03 -1.02 8.75
C LYS A 39 16.96 -1.69 9.61
N GLU A 40 16.80 -1.23 10.84
CA GLU A 40 15.78 -1.74 11.77
C GLU A 40 14.37 -1.50 11.23
N LEU A 41 14.10 -0.31 10.70
CA LEU A 41 12.81 0.05 10.11
C LEU A 41 12.45 -0.87 8.91
N ARG A 42 13.41 -1.12 8.01
CA ARG A 42 13.20 -2.04 6.89
C ARG A 42 12.91 -3.46 7.36
N GLN A 43 13.66 -3.96 8.34
CA GLN A 43 13.46 -5.30 8.89
C GLN A 43 12.09 -5.43 9.57
N ARG A 44 11.71 -4.48 10.40
CA ARG A 44 10.40 -4.46 11.07
C ARG A 44 9.27 -4.30 10.06
N GLY A 45 9.43 -3.46 9.03
CA GLY A 45 8.47 -3.29 7.94
C GLY A 45 8.27 -4.56 7.13
N PHE A 46 9.37 -5.25 6.78
CA PHE A 46 9.30 -6.53 6.10
C PHE A 46 8.56 -7.58 6.94
N LEU A 47 8.89 -7.70 8.22
CA LEU A 47 8.21 -8.60 9.14
C LEU A 47 6.73 -8.26 9.30
N ALA A 48 6.36 -6.98 9.33
CA ALA A 48 4.97 -6.54 9.40
C ALA A 48 4.19 -6.94 8.15
N VAL A 49 4.75 -6.76 6.95
CA VAL A 49 4.12 -7.18 5.68
C VAL A 49 3.95 -8.70 5.62
N ILE A 50 4.99 -9.46 5.96
CA ILE A 50 4.90 -10.94 6.02
C ILE A 50 3.87 -11.38 7.06
N GLY A 51 3.88 -10.78 8.24
CA GLY A 51 2.91 -11.07 9.30
C GLY A 51 1.48 -10.77 8.87
N ALA A 52 1.25 -9.66 8.16
CA ALA A 52 -0.05 -9.30 7.61
C ALA A 52 -0.52 -10.33 6.56
N LEU A 53 0.35 -10.73 5.63
CA LEU A 53 0.02 -11.74 4.60
C LEU A 53 -0.28 -13.10 5.22
N LEU A 54 0.49 -13.54 6.22
CA LEU A 54 0.25 -14.80 6.93
C LEU A 54 -1.04 -14.75 7.77
N GLY A 55 -1.25 -13.67 8.51
CA GLY A 55 -2.48 -13.47 9.29
C GLY A 55 -3.72 -13.47 8.40
N MET A 56 -3.64 -12.82 7.25
CA MET A 56 -4.67 -12.81 6.23
C MET A 56 -4.93 -14.21 5.66
N LEU A 57 -3.87 -14.95 5.29
CA LEU A 57 -3.98 -16.32 4.81
C LEU A 57 -4.77 -17.19 5.81
N VAL A 58 -4.39 -17.14 7.10
CA VAL A 58 -5.04 -17.90 8.17
C VAL A 58 -6.49 -17.46 8.34
N TYR A 59 -6.77 -16.15 8.37
CA TYR A 59 -8.13 -15.62 8.50
C TYR A 59 -9.04 -16.08 7.35
N ILE A 60 -8.57 -15.97 6.09
CA ILE A 60 -9.35 -16.38 4.93
C ILE A 60 -9.50 -17.90 4.89
N TRP A 61 -8.48 -18.66 5.30
CA TRP A 61 -8.58 -20.13 5.39
C TRP A 61 -9.64 -20.58 6.39
N ILE A 62 -9.70 -19.97 7.57
CA ILE A 62 -10.73 -20.28 8.58
C ILE A 62 -12.13 -19.90 8.05
N ARG A 63 -12.26 -18.78 7.34
CA ARG A 63 -13.54 -18.24 6.88
C ARG A 63 -14.03 -18.88 5.59
N PHE A 64 -13.10 -19.30 4.72
CA PHE A 64 -13.33 -19.91 3.41
C PHE A 64 -12.56 -21.23 3.28
N GLU A 65 -12.42 -21.74 2.07
CA GLU A 65 -11.59 -22.90 1.77
C GLU A 65 -10.13 -22.48 1.51
N LEU A 66 -9.16 -23.38 1.75
CA LEU A 66 -7.73 -23.12 1.59
C LEU A 66 -7.36 -22.56 0.20
N ARG A 67 -8.00 -23.05 -0.87
CA ARG A 67 -7.77 -22.57 -2.25
C ARG A 67 -8.05 -21.07 -2.42
N PHE A 68 -9.13 -20.57 -1.80
CA PHE A 68 -9.44 -19.13 -1.82
C PHE A 68 -8.43 -18.31 -1.01
N ALA A 69 -7.97 -18.87 0.11
CA ALA A 69 -6.95 -18.22 0.92
C ALA A 69 -5.62 -18.08 0.17
N ILE A 70 -5.18 -19.14 -0.52
CA ILE A 70 -3.98 -19.12 -1.35
C ILE A 70 -4.14 -18.10 -2.49
N GLY A 71 -5.27 -18.12 -3.20
CA GLY A 71 -5.54 -17.18 -4.29
C GLY A 71 -5.49 -15.71 -3.85
N ALA A 72 -6.15 -15.38 -2.72
CA ALA A 72 -6.13 -14.03 -2.18
C ALA A 72 -4.72 -13.59 -1.73
N THR A 73 -3.97 -14.50 -1.10
CA THR A 73 -2.60 -14.19 -0.63
C THR A 73 -1.64 -14.00 -1.80
N MET A 74 -1.75 -14.83 -2.85
CA MET A 74 -0.93 -14.67 -4.06
C MET A 74 -1.24 -13.37 -4.80
N ALA A 75 -2.50 -12.99 -4.92
CA ALA A 75 -2.89 -11.72 -5.49
C ALA A 75 -2.33 -10.54 -4.68
N SER A 76 -2.47 -10.55 -3.37
CA SER A 76 -1.93 -9.48 -2.51
C SER A 76 -0.41 -9.41 -2.52
N LEU A 77 0.28 -10.55 -2.58
CA LEU A 77 1.74 -10.58 -2.74
C LEU A 77 2.17 -9.96 -4.07
N HIS A 78 1.48 -10.30 -5.16
CA HIS A 78 1.71 -9.69 -6.47
C HIS A 78 1.52 -8.17 -6.41
N ASP A 79 0.43 -7.69 -5.79
CA ASP A 79 0.14 -6.25 -5.69
C ASP A 79 1.22 -5.50 -4.93
N VAL A 80 1.68 -6.06 -3.81
CA VAL A 80 2.79 -5.50 -3.03
C VAL A 80 4.07 -5.45 -3.84
N LEU A 81 4.43 -6.54 -4.54
CA LEU A 81 5.67 -6.61 -5.31
C LEU A 81 5.69 -5.64 -6.49
N ILE A 82 4.60 -5.56 -7.26
CA ILE A 82 4.50 -4.63 -8.39
C ILE A 82 4.53 -3.17 -7.91
N THR A 83 3.75 -2.87 -6.87
CA THR A 83 3.71 -1.52 -6.32
C THR A 83 5.04 -1.11 -5.71
N LEU A 84 5.74 -2.04 -5.03
CA LEU A 84 7.07 -1.81 -4.46
C LEU A 84 8.11 -1.56 -5.57
N ALA A 85 8.06 -2.33 -6.65
CA ALA A 85 8.96 -2.15 -7.79
C ALA A 85 8.77 -0.76 -8.45
N LEU A 86 7.52 -0.35 -8.67
CA LEU A 86 7.21 0.98 -9.21
C LEU A 86 7.57 2.11 -8.24
N TYR A 87 7.35 1.91 -6.95
CA TYR A 87 7.74 2.87 -5.91
C TYR A 87 9.25 3.09 -5.87
N ALA A 88 10.02 2.00 -5.91
CA ALA A 88 11.48 2.03 -5.95
C ALA A 88 12.00 2.66 -7.26
N PHE A 89 11.37 2.34 -8.41
CA PHE A 89 11.72 2.92 -9.71
C PHE A 89 11.52 4.44 -9.74
N MET A 90 10.49 4.95 -9.06
CA MET A 90 10.23 6.39 -8.91
C MET A 90 11.21 7.10 -7.96
N GLY A 91 12.10 6.38 -7.26
CA GLY A 91 13.09 6.94 -6.37
C GLY A 91 12.55 7.48 -5.05
N TYR A 92 11.35 7.06 -4.63
CA TYR A 92 10.80 7.47 -3.34
C TYR A 92 11.57 6.85 -2.17
N GLU A 93 11.72 7.61 -1.10
CA GLU A 93 12.38 7.15 0.12
C GLU A 93 11.49 6.20 0.92
N PHE A 94 12.11 5.13 1.45
CA PHE A 94 11.42 4.15 2.28
C PHE A 94 11.42 4.60 3.74
N ASN A 95 10.26 4.99 4.24
CA ASN A 95 10.04 5.49 5.59
C ASN A 95 8.87 4.76 6.28
N LEU A 96 8.50 5.18 7.50
CA LEU A 96 7.41 4.56 8.27
C LEU A 96 6.06 4.70 7.56
N THR A 97 5.83 5.83 6.91
CA THR A 97 4.60 6.10 6.13
C THR A 97 4.47 5.14 4.95
N THR A 98 5.61 4.76 4.33
CA THR A 98 5.67 3.75 3.27
C THR A 98 5.18 2.39 3.76
N ILE A 99 5.63 1.95 4.94
CA ILE A 99 5.20 0.68 5.54
C ILE A 99 3.69 0.71 5.82
N ALA A 100 3.20 1.81 6.40
CA ALA A 100 1.77 1.98 6.67
C ALA A 100 0.95 1.93 5.37
N ALA A 101 1.44 2.54 4.28
CA ALA A 101 0.79 2.50 2.97
C ALA A 101 0.70 1.07 2.42
N PHE A 102 1.77 0.27 2.49
CA PHE A 102 1.73 -1.13 2.05
C PHE A 102 0.78 -1.99 2.89
N LEU A 103 0.75 -1.81 4.20
CA LEU A 103 -0.19 -2.53 5.07
C LEU A 103 -1.64 -2.15 4.74
N THR A 104 -1.90 -0.88 4.48
CA THR A 104 -3.22 -0.38 4.04
C THR A 104 -3.61 -0.96 2.68
N LEU A 105 -2.67 -1.00 1.73
CA LEU A 105 -2.87 -1.60 0.41
C LEU A 105 -3.25 -3.09 0.50
N ILE A 106 -2.53 -3.87 1.33
CA ILE A 106 -2.85 -5.29 1.57
C ILE A 106 -4.30 -5.44 2.05
N GLY A 107 -4.69 -4.67 3.06
CA GLY A 107 -6.05 -4.71 3.60
C GLY A 107 -7.12 -4.32 2.56
N TYR A 108 -6.82 -3.33 1.72
CA TYR A 108 -7.72 -2.89 0.65
C TYR A 108 -7.87 -3.95 -0.45
N SER A 109 -6.76 -4.50 -0.97
CA SER A 109 -6.75 -5.52 -2.03
C SER A 109 -7.53 -6.78 -1.60
N VAL A 110 -7.29 -7.23 -0.36
CA VAL A 110 -7.98 -8.41 0.19
C VAL A 110 -9.47 -8.19 0.30
N ASN A 111 -9.93 -7.01 0.68
CA ASN A 111 -11.35 -6.74 0.85
C ASN A 111 -12.13 -6.98 -0.45
N ASP A 112 -11.63 -6.55 -1.60
CA ASP A 112 -12.25 -6.78 -2.91
C ASP A 112 -12.23 -8.27 -3.30
N THR A 113 -11.10 -8.93 -3.10
CA THR A 113 -10.94 -10.37 -3.38
C THR A 113 -11.88 -11.22 -2.52
N VAL A 114 -12.00 -10.94 -1.22
CA VAL A 114 -12.89 -11.67 -0.30
C VAL A 114 -14.36 -11.54 -0.70
N VAL A 115 -14.80 -10.35 -1.08
CA VAL A 115 -16.18 -10.12 -1.53
C VAL A 115 -16.47 -10.87 -2.84
N THR A 116 -15.52 -10.89 -3.76
CA THR A 116 -15.62 -11.65 -5.01
C THR A 116 -15.71 -13.16 -4.71
N PHE A 117 -14.87 -13.68 -3.82
CA PHE A 117 -14.89 -15.09 -3.43
C PHE A 117 -16.17 -15.49 -2.67
N ASP A 118 -16.72 -14.60 -1.85
CA ASP A 118 -18.00 -14.84 -1.20
C ASP A 118 -19.12 -15.03 -2.23
N ARG A 119 -19.12 -14.20 -3.28
CA ARG A 119 -20.06 -14.33 -4.40
C ARG A 119 -19.87 -15.60 -5.21
N VAL A 120 -18.62 -15.98 -5.48
CA VAL A 120 -18.30 -17.25 -6.14
C VAL A 120 -18.85 -18.42 -5.32
N ARG A 121 -18.61 -18.43 -4.01
CA ARG A 121 -19.10 -19.47 -3.10
C ARG A 121 -20.63 -19.55 -3.06
N GLU A 122 -21.30 -18.41 -3.03
CA GLU A 122 -22.76 -18.33 -3.09
C GLU A 122 -23.29 -18.95 -4.38
N ASN A 123 -22.71 -18.58 -5.52
CA ASN A 123 -23.13 -19.08 -6.84
C ASN A 123 -22.81 -20.57 -7.03
N MET A 124 -21.72 -21.07 -6.45
CA MET A 124 -21.40 -22.51 -6.42
C MET A 124 -22.47 -23.31 -5.66
N LYS A 125 -22.98 -22.79 -4.56
CA LYS A 125 -24.06 -23.46 -3.79
C LYS A 125 -25.40 -23.44 -4.54
N LYS A 126 -25.70 -22.33 -5.24
CA LYS A 126 -26.96 -22.20 -6.01
C LYS A 126 -26.99 -23.04 -7.29
N HIS A 127 -25.82 -23.24 -7.89
CA HIS A 127 -25.71 -23.89 -9.21
C HIS A 127 -24.88 -25.19 -9.11
N ARG A 128 -25.26 -26.10 -8.22
CA ARG A 128 -24.62 -27.41 -8.08
C ARG A 128 -24.65 -28.18 -9.40
N GLY A 129 -23.46 -28.60 -9.88
CA GLY A 129 -23.32 -29.33 -11.16
C GLY A 129 -23.00 -28.49 -12.39
N ARG A 130 -22.92 -27.15 -12.29
CA ARG A 130 -22.39 -26.33 -13.38
C ARG A 130 -20.86 -26.35 -13.41
N ASN A 131 -20.31 -26.11 -14.62
CA ASN A 131 -18.86 -25.94 -14.79
C ASN A 131 -18.37 -24.77 -13.91
N LEU A 132 -17.34 -25.03 -13.10
CA LEU A 132 -16.76 -24.10 -12.15
C LEU A 132 -16.30 -22.80 -12.83
N LEU A 133 -15.67 -22.90 -14.01
CA LEU A 133 -15.27 -21.73 -14.82
C LEU A 133 -16.44 -20.81 -15.16
N LYS A 134 -17.60 -21.38 -15.50
CA LYS A 134 -18.78 -20.58 -15.80
C LYS A 134 -19.32 -19.88 -14.55
N VAL A 135 -19.36 -20.60 -13.43
CA VAL A 135 -19.79 -20.02 -12.14
C VAL A 135 -18.87 -18.89 -11.73
N LEU A 136 -17.55 -19.06 -11.90
CA LEU A 136 -16.56 -18.03 -11.60
C LEU A 136 -16.78 -16.79 -12.47
N ASN A 137 -16.88 -16.97 -13.79
CA ASN A 137 -17.06 -15.85 -14.72
C ASN A 137 -18.38 -15.09 -14.47
N ASP A 138 -19.47 -15.82 -14.22
CA ASP A 138 -20.76 -15.22 -13.87
C ASP A 138 -20.67 -14.41 -12.56
N SER A 139 -19.91 -14.91 -11.58
CA SER A 139 -19.70 -14.24 -10.29
C SER A 139 -18.86 -12.97 -10.43
N LEU A 140 -17.79 -13.03 -11.21
CA LEU A 140 -16.93 -11.87 -11.51
C LEU A 140 -17.74 -10.77 -12.21
N ASN A 141 -18.52 -11.12 -13.23
CA ASN A 141 -19.37 -10.16 -13.93
C ASN A 141 -20.40 -9.49 -13.00
N GLN A 142 -20.98 -10.25 -12.05
CA GLN A 142 -21.90 -9.71 -11.05
C GLN A 142 -21.24 -8.73 -10.08
N MET A 143 -19.94 -8.93 -9.78
CA MET A 143 -19.18 -8.07 -8.86
C MET A 143 -18.49 -6.90 -9.55
N LEU A 144 -18.32 -6.97 -10.88
CA LEU A 144 -17.54 -6.00 -11.65
C LEU A 144 -17.95 -4.54 -11.40
N SER A 145 -19.25 -4.26 -11.40
CA SER A 145 -19.78 -2.90 -11.15
C SER A 145 -19.40 -2.39 -9.76
N ARG A 146 -19.43 -3.25 -8.73
CA ARG A 146 -19.06 -2.92 -7.37
C ARG A 146 -17.55 -2.67 -7.28
N THR A 147 -16.73 -3.57 -7.81
CA THR A 147 -15.27 -3.47 -7.81
C THR A 147 -14.81 -2.20 -8.54
N LEU A 148 -15.40 -1.89 -9.70
CA LEU A 148 -15.09 -0.65 -10.42
C LEU A 148 -15.53 0.61 -9.67
N LEU A 149 -16.66 0.58 -8.98
CA LEU A 149 -17.15 1.73 -8.21
C LEU A 149 -16.26 1.98 -6.98
N THR A 150 -16.00 0.93 -6.19
CA THR A 150 -15.18 1.04 -4.98
C THR A 150 -13.72 1.36 -5.31
N GLY A 151 -13.14 0.68 -6.32
CA GLY A 151 -11.80 0.97 -6.81
C GLY A 151 -11.70 2.37 -7.39
N GLY A 152 -12.64 2.76 -8.25
CA GLY A 152 -12.66 4.08 -8.91
C GLY A 152 -12.77 5.23 -7.93
N THR A 153 -13.63 5.15 -6.93
CA THR A 153 -13.74 6.19 -5.88
C THR A 153 -12.45 6.33 -5.07
N THR A 154 -11.81 5.21 -4.74
CA THR A 154 -10.56 5.24 -3.97
C THR A 154 -9.36 5.65 -4.81
N ILE A 155 -9.31 5.28 -6.09
CA ILE A 155 -8.33 5.80 -7.07
C ILE A 155 -8.46 7.31 -7.18
N PHE A 156 -9.69 7.83 -7.32
CA PHE A 156 -9.91 9.27 -7.39
C PHE A 156 -9.45 10.00 -6.11
N ALA A 157 -9.80 9.48 -4.93
CA ALA A 157 -9.35 10.04 -3.67
C ALA A 157 -7.81 10.03 -3.54
N SER A 158 -7.17 8.90 -3.89
CA SER A 158 -5.71 8.75 -3.87
C SER A 158 -5.03 9.67 -4.89
N LEU A 159 -5.64 9.88 -6.06
CA LEU A 159 -5.15 10.82 -7.06
C LEU A 159 -5.21 12.26 -6.55
N MET A 160 -6.31 12.67 -5.92
CA MET A 160 -6.42 14.00 -5.31
C MET A 160 -5.38 14.18 -4.20
N LEU A 161 -5.17 13.16 -3.38
CA LEU A 161 -4.13 13.16 -2.35
C LEU A 161 -2.72 13.25 -2.95
N TYR A 162 -2.46 12.58 -4.06
CA TYR A 162 -1.19 12.63 -4.77
C TYR A 162 -0.89 14.01 -5.37
N LEU A 163 -1.93 14.65 -5.94
CA LEU A 163 -1.79 15.96 -6.60
C LEU A 163 -1.74 17.14 -5.61
N PHE A 164 -2.49 17.07 -4.52
CA PHE A 164 -2.70 18.20 -3.61
C PHE A 164 -2.20 17.96 -2.18
N GLY A 165 -1.79 16.72 -1.82
CA GLY A 165 -1.45 16.36 -0.45
C GLY A 165 -0.06 16.82 0.04
N GLY A 166 0.75 17.40 -0.85
CA GLY A 166 2.11 17.84 -0.51
C GLY A 166 3.13 16.69 -0.44
N ASP A 167 4.41 17.06 -0.29
CA ASP A 167 5.52 16.12 -0.46
C ASP A 167 5.58 15.02 0.62
N VAL A 168 5.15 15.33 1.86
CA VAL A 168 5.20 14.40 3.01
C VAL A 168 4.37 13.13 2.77
N ILE A 169 3.17 13.28 2.17
CA ILE A 169 2.23 12.17 1.97
C ILE A 169 2.20 11.67 0.53
N LYS A 170 3.01 12.26 -0.36
CA LYS A 170 3.04 11.92 -1.79
C LYS A 170 3.41 10.46 -2.04
N GLY A 171 4.39 9.94 -1.30
CA GLY A 171 4.77 8.53 -1.38
C GLY A 171 3.65 7.58 -0.95
N PHE A 172 2.94 7.91 0.14
CA PHE A 172 1.75 7.16 0.57
C PHE A 172 0.66 7.17 -0.51
N ALA A 173 0.35 8.35 -1.03
CA ALA A 173 -0.68 8.53 -2.06
C ALA A 173 -0.34 7.78 -3.35
N PHE A 174 0.95 7.75 -3.74
CA PHE A 174 1.43 6.98 -4.89
C PHE A 174 1.21 5.47 -4.70
N ILE A 175 1.60 4.91 -3.54
CA ILE A 175 1.40 3.50 -3.22
C ILE A 175 -0.09 3.14 -3.28
N MET A 176 -0.96 3.97 -2.70
CA MET A 176 -2.40 3.74 -2.73
C MET A 176 -2.96 3.82 -4.15
N LEU A 177 -2.57 4.84 -4.92
CA LEU A 177 -3.05 5.04 -6.29
C LEU A 177 -2.66 3.85 -7.19
N VAL A 178 -1.38 3.53 -7.25
CA VAL A 178 -0.86 2.44 -8.09
C VAL A 178 -1.33 1.08 -7.57
N GLY A 179 -1.25 0.88 -6.26
CA GLY A 179 -1.60 -0.39 -5.63
C GLY A 179 -3.07 -0.75 -5.80
N ILE A 180 -3.99 0.22 -5.76
CA ILE A 180 -5.42 -0.04 -5.99
C ILE A 180 -5.70 -0.37 -7.46
N ILE A 181 -5.03 0.30 -8.41
CA ILE A 181 -5.14 -0.05 -9.84
C ILE A 181 -4.68 -1.50 -10.07
N VAL A 182 -3.50 -1.85 -9.55
CA VAL A 182 -2.94 -3.20 -9.64
C VAL A 182 -3.82 -4.21 -8.91
N GLY A 183 -4.32 -3.90 -7.70
CA GLY A 183 -5.18 -4.75 -6.90
C GLY A 183 -6.55 -5.02 -7.54
N THR A 184 -7.14 -4.02 -8.19
CA THR A 184 -8.37 -4.19 -8.95
C THR A 184 -8.18 -5.17 -10.11
N TYR A 185 -7.04 -5.09 -10.79
CA TYR A 185 -6.69 -6.05 -11.84
C TYR A 185 -6.43 -7.44 -11.26
N SER A 186 -5.64 -7.55 -10.18
CA SER A 186 -5.20 -8.81 -9.61
C SER A 186 -6.33 -9.61 -8.96
N SER A 187 -7.33 -8.96 -8.37
CA SER A 187 -8.52 -9.62 -7.81
C SER A 187 -9.29 -10.41 -8.87
N ILE A 188 -9.31 -9.93 -10.10
CA ILE A 188 -9.99 -10.57 -11.23
C ILE A 188 -9.09 -11.62 -11.89
N TYR A 189 -7.86 -11.25 -12.25
CA TYR A 189 -7.02 -12.06 -13.15
C TYR A 189 -5.99 -12.94 -12.44
N ILE A 190 -5.69 -12.68 -11.16
CA ILE A 190 -4.73 -13.47 -10.39
C ILE A 190 -5.44 -14.29 -9.31
N ALA A 191 -6.25 -13.66 -8.45
CA ALA A 191 -6.92 -14.38 -7.38
C ALA A 191 -7.87 -15.46 -7.90
N SER A 192 -8.62 -15.15 -8.98
CA SER A 192 -9.64 -16.05 -9.53
C SER A 192 -9.10 -17.37 -10.11
N PRO A 193 -8.02 -17.41 -10.90
CA PRO A 193 -7.44 -18.66 -11.38
C PRO A 193 -6.93 -19.58 -10.27
N PHE A 194 -6.42 -19.04 -9.17
CA PHE A 194 -6.00 -19.84 -8.03
C PHE A 194 -7.17 -20.43 -7.22
N ALA A 195 -8.39 -19.93 -7.42
CA ALA A 195 -9.58 -20.46 -6.78
C ALA A 195 -10.21 -21.65 -7.54
N LEU A 196 -9.69 -21.97 -8.74
CA LEU A 196 -10.11 -23.10 -9.58
C LEU A 196 -9.43 -24.39 -9.16
#